data_87e2c4274ef081e21376765ce79ce558
#
_entry.id   87e2c4274ef081e21376765ce79ce558
#
_cell.length_a   1.000
_cell.length_b   1.000
_cell.length_c   1.000
_cell.angle_alpha   90.00
_cell.angle_beta   90.00
_cell.angle_gamma   90.00
#
_symmetry.space_group_name_H-M   'P 1'
#
loop_
_entity.id
_entity.type
_entity.pdbx_description
1 polymer ?
#
loop_
_entity_poly.entity_id
_entity_poly.type
_entity_poly.pdbx_seq_one_letter_code
_entity_poly.pdbx_strand_id
1 'polypeptide(L)'
;MTRNFMDRFIDTIEWIAAGFVGLVAANIFVAVLLRNIFSYSIPDSFDIGRLMLGILIFWGIAATSYRGTHITVDLIWGNVGPKYQRMIDVFATLVLLFVVSVQTWTLFDKVRGTYQDNVTTFDMHMPTWPFFAVAWIGDVSAVLLIAIRTYRLIFHPEEMHEPKLKATE
;
A
#
# COMPACT_ATOMS: atom_id res chain seq x y z
N MET A 1 1.68 -26.61 10.07
CA MET A 1 2.46 -25.37 9.90
C MET A 1 1.78 -24.28 10.69
N THR A 2 2.38 -23.84 11.77
CA THR A 2 1.87 -22.72 12.57
C THR A 2 2.04 -21.43 11.76
N ARG A 3 0.92 -20.88 11.27
CA ARG A 3 0.93 -19.55 10.62
C ARG A 3 1.44 -18.54 11.65
N ASN A 4 2.58 -17.94 11.37
CA ASN A 4 3.20 -16.95 12.23
C ASN A 4 2.27 -15.73 12.32
N PHE A 5 2.31 -15.01 13.45
CA PHE A 5 1.54 -13.76 13.66
C PHE A 5 1.73 -12.78 12.49
N MET A 6 2.94 -12.73 11.95
CA MET A 6 3.30 -11.90 10.80
C MET A 6 2.49 -12.25 9.54
N ASP A 7 2.32 -13.56 9.24
CA ASP A 7 1.56 -13.99 8.07
C ASP A 7 0.09 -13.56 8.16
N ARG A 8 -0.49 -13.66 9.36
CA ARG A 8 -1.87 -13.19 9.60
C ARG A 8 -2.01 -11.69 9.45
N PHE A 9 -1.02 -10.93 9.92
CA PHE A 9 -1.02 -9.47 9.79
C PHE A 9 -0.96 -9.04 8.32
N ILE A 10 -0.11 -9.67 7.53
CA ILE A 10 0.00 -9.41 6.08
C ILE A 10 -1.27 -9.79 5.34
N ASP A 11 -1.81 -10.98 5.61
CA ASP A 11 -3.07 -11.41 5.02
C ASP A 11 -4.20 -10.41 5.32
N THR A 12 -4.23 -9.86 6.53
CA THR A 12 -5.23 -8.83 6.89
C THR A 12 -5.06 -7.57 6.05
N ILE A 13 -3.83 -7.09 5.87
CA ILE A 13 -3.54 -5.93 5.02
C ILE A 13 -3.98 -6.19 3.57
N GLU A 14 -3.67 -7.36 3.03
CA GLU A 14 -4.06 -7.75 1.68
C GLU A 14 -5.59 -7.83 1.50
N TRP A 15 -6.30 -8.38 2.48
CA TRP A 15 -7.76 -8.43 2.47
C TRP A 15 -8.39 -7.04 2.52
N ILE A 16 -7.83 -6.13 3.32
CA ILE A 16 -8.27 -4.73 3.37
C ILE A 16 -8.04 -4.06 2.01
N ALA A 17 -6.83 -4.20 1.45
CA ALA A 17 -6.52 -3.64 0.14
C ALA A 17 -7.45 -4.20 -0.95
N ALA A 18 -7.67 -5.52 -1.00
CA ALA A 18 -8.58 -6.16 -1.94
C ALA A 18 -10.03 -5.67 -1.78
N GLY A 19 -10.49 -5.48 -0.53
CA GLY A 19 -11.80 -4.91 -0.24
C GLY A 19 -11.96 -3.50 -0.83
N PHE A 20 -10.96 -2.63 -0.67
CA PHE A 20 -10.97 -1.29 -1.26
C PHE A 20 -10.93 -1.30 -2.78
N VAL A 21 -10.22 -2.25 -3.42
CA VAL A 21 -10.29 -2.44 -4.90
C VAL A 21 -11.74 -2.69 -5.32
N GLY A 22 -12.42 -3.63 -4.67
CA GLY A 22 -13.80 -3.95 -4.96
C GLY A 22 -14.75 -2.76 -4.76
N LEU A 23 -14.58 -2.02 -3.66
CA LEU A 23 -15.38 -0.83 -3.35
C LEU A 23 -15.18 0.30 -4.37
N VAL A 24 -13.93 0.58 -4.75
CA VAL A 24 -13.62 1.60 -5.76
C VAL A 24 -14.20 1.20 -7.11
N ALA A 25 -14.03 -0.06 -7.52
CA ALA A 25 -14.57 -0.57 -8.78
C ALA A 25 -16.11 -0.50 -8.79
N ALA A 26 -16.75 -0.91 -7.70
CA ALA A 26 -18.21 -0.85 -7.57
C ALA A 26 -18.71 0.60 -7.61
N ASN A 27 -18.07 1.52 -6.87
CA ASN A 27 -18.44 2.93 -6.87
C ASN A 27 -18.38 3.53 -8.28
N ILE A 28 -17.27 3.31 -9.00
CA ILE A 28 -17.11 3.82 -10.37
C ILE A 28 -18.13 3.19 -11.32
N PHE A 29 -18.31 1.86 -11.24
CA PHE A 29 -19.25 1.13 -12.08
C PHE A 29 -20.68 1.65 -11.90
N VAL A 30 -21.16 1.74 -10.66
CA VAL A 30 -22.51 2.21 -10.32
C VAL A 30 -22.69 3.67 -10.74
N ALA A 31 -21.70 4.54 -10.49
CA ALA A 31 -21.77 5.95 -10.87
C ALA A 31 -21.86 6.12 -12.40
N VAL A 32 -21.06 5.38 -13.17
CA VAL A 32 -21.08 5.42 -14.62
C VAL A 32 -22.41 4.88 -15.17
N LEU A 33 -22.89 3.77 -14.62
CA LEU A 33 -24.14 3.14 -15.06
C LEU A 33 -25.36 4.03 -14.81
N LEU A 34 -25.48 4.61 -13.62
CA LEU A 34 -26.57 5.53 -13.28
C LEU A 34 -26.53 6.80 -14.12
N ARG A 35 -25.35 7.36 -14.35
CA ARG A 35 -25.18 8.54 -15.18
C ARG A 35 -25.55 8.27 -16.65
N ASN A 36 -25.19 7.09 -17.19
CA ASN A 36 -25.39 6.79 -18.60
C ASN A 36 -26.82 6.31 -18.90
N ILE A 37 -27.44 5.55 -18.00
CA ILE A 37 -28.79 4.97 -18.23
C ILE A 37 -29.89 5.90 -17.73
N PHE A 38 -29.68 6.50 -16.55
CA PHE A 38 -30.72 7.28 -15.86
C PHE A 38 -30.48 8.79 -15.89
N SER A 39 -29.36 9.25 -16.50
CA SER A 39 -28.91 10.65 -16.47
C SER A 39 -28.84 11.21 -15.04
N TYR A 40 -28.62 10.32 -14.05
CA TYR A 40 -28.52 10.66 -12.64
C TYR A 40 -27.07 10.62 -12.18
N SER A 41 -26.56 11.74 -11.64
CA SER A 41 -25.22 11.81 -11.06
C SER A 41 -25.30 11.60 -9.55
N ILE A 42 -24.56 10.62 -9.05
CA ILE A 42 -24.46 10.41 -7.60
C ILE A 42 -23.61 11.54 -7.00
N PRO A 43 -24.13 12.29 -5.99
CA PRO A 43 -23.35 13.31 -5.30
C PRO A 43 -22.04 12.74 -4.73
N ASP A 44 -20.96 13.49 -4.82
CA ASP A 44 -19.63 13.13 -4.31
C ASP A 44 -19.02 11.80 -4.78
N SER A 45 -19.62 11.10 -5.75
CA SER A 45 -19.11 9.81 -6.23
C SER A 45 -17.66 9.90 -6.72
N PHE A 46 -17.30 11.01 -7.38
CA PHE A 46 -15.94 11.26 -7.82
C PHE A 46 -14.98 11.50 -6.66
N ASP A 47 -15.37 12.31 -5.68
CA ASP A 47 -14.56 12.62 -4.52
C ASP A 47 -14.35 11.38 -3.65
N ILE A 48 -15.40 10.62 -3.39
CA ILE A 48 -15.34 9.35 -2.66
C ILE A 48 -14.41 8.36 -3.39
N GLY A 49 -14.58 8.21 -4.71
CA GLY A 49 -13.75 7.33 -5.51
C GLY A 49 -12.26 7.68 -5.41
N ARG A 50 -11.93 8.97 -5.50
CA ARG A 50 -10.57 9.49 -5.37
C ARG A 50 -9.98 9.24 -3.97
N LEU A 51 -10.76 9.46 -2.91
CA LEU A 51 -10.34 9.24 -1.53
C LEU A 51 -10.12 7.75 -1.23
N MET A 52 -11.01 6.89 -1.70
CA MET A 52 -10.87 5.43 -1.58
C MET A 52 -9.67 4.90 -2.37
N LEU A 53 -9.41 5.46 -3.56
CA LEU A 53 -8.21 5.12 -4.34
C LEU A 53 -6.93 5.48 -3.59
N GLY A 54 -6.91 6.61 -2.88
CA GLY A 54 -5.81 6.97 -1.98
C GLY A 54 -5.57 5.91 -0.90
N ILE A 55 -6.61 5.46 -0.21
CA ILE A 55 -6.52 4.38 0.79
C ILE A 55 -5.94 3.12 0.15
N LEU A 56 -6.49 2.71 -1.01
CA LEU A 56 -6.03 1.52 -1.73
C LEU A 56 -4.54 1.56 -2.04
N ILE A 57 -4.03 2.70 -2.51
CA ILE A 57 -2.60 2.87 -2.86
C ILE A 57 -1.72 2.65 -1.63
N PHE A 58 -2.02 3.29 -0.50
CA PHE A 58 -1.20 3.19 0.71
C PHE A 58 -1.25 1.80 1.34
N TRP A 59 -2.41 1.16 1.40
CA TRP A 59 -2.54 -0.23 1.86
C TRP A 59 -1.90 -1.22 0.88
N GLY A 60 -1.97 -0.94 -0.43
CA GLY A 60 -1.28 -1.71 -1.47
C GLY A 60 0.24 -1.66 -1.33
N ILE A 61 0.81 -0.48 -1.04
CA ILE A 61 2.25 -0.33 -0.75
C ILE A 61 2.63 -1.17 0.46
N ALA A 62 1.83 -1.17 1.53
CA ALA A 62 2.09 -2.00 2.71
C ALA A 62 2.13 -3.50 2.36
N ALA A 63 1.14 -3.99 1.59
CA ALA A 63 1.06 -5.39 1.18
C ALA A 63 2.25 -5.84 0.31
N THR A 64 2.62 -5.04 -0.69
CA THR A 64 3.71 -5.37 -1.63
C THR A 64 5.09 -5.24 -1.00
N SER A 65 5.26 -4.34 -0.03
CA SER A 65 6.56 -4.05 0.60
C SER A 65 7.14 -5.26 1.33
N TYR A 66 6.33 -6.06 1.97
CA TYR A 66 6.81 -7.26 2.68
C TYR A 66 7.17 -8.39 1.72
N ARG A 67 6.36 -8.63 0.68
CA ARG A 67 6.59 -9.70 -0.30
C ARG A 67 7.82 -9.44 -1.19
N GLY A 68 8.33 -8.21 -1.21
CA GLY A 68 9.49 -7.85 -2.01
C GLY A 68 9.26 -7.88 -3.52
N THR A 69 8.01 -7.85 -3.93
CA THR A 69 7.59 -7.79 -5.33
C THR A 69 7.65 -6.37 -5.91
N HIS A 70 8.41 -5.47 -5.26
CA HIS A 70 8.76 -4.23 -5.94
C HIS A 70 9.58 -4.59 -7.17
N ILE A 71 9.29 -3.91 -8.27
CA ILE A 71 9.99 -4.07 -9.55
C ILE A 71 11.49 -4.01 -9.27
N THR A 72 12.09 -5.18 -9.06
CA THR A 72 13.53 -5.32 -9.00
C THR A 72 14.02 -5.13 -10.42
N VAL A 73 15.17 -4.52 -10.55
CA VAL A 73 15.85 -4.40 -11.85
C VAL A 73 16.42 -5.79 -12.16
N ASP A 74 15.51 -6.76 -12.44
CA ASP A 74 15.82 -8.18 -12.61
C ASP A 74 16.92 -8.42 -13.64
N LEU A 75 17.02 -7.51 -14.62
CA LEU A 75 18.08 -7.56 -15.64
C LEU A 75 19.49 -7.37 -15.04
N ILE A 76 19.66 -6.47 -14.07
CA ILE A 76 20.96 -6.25 -13.42
C ILE A 76 21.15 -7.29 -12.32
N TRP A 77 20.11 -7.57 -11.55
CA TRP A 77 20.14 -8.51 -10.44
C TRP A 77 20.52 -9.93 -10.88
N GLY A 78 19.98 -10.40 -12.02
CA GLY A 78 20.30 -11.73 -12.58
C GLY A 78 21.73 -11.89 -13.11
N ASN A 79 22.45 -10.79 -13.38
CA ASN A 79 23.80 -10.80 -13.96
C ASN A 79 24.92 -10.53 -12.95
N VAL A 80 24.60 -10.26 -11.67
CA VAL A 80 25.60 -9.96 -10.63
C VAL A 80 25.70 -11.09 -9.61
N GLY A 81 26.88 -11.22 -8.98
CA GLY A 81 27.11 -12.25 -7.97
C GLY A 81 26.30 -12.02 -6.68
N PRO A 82 26.09 -13.06 -5.84
CA PRO A 82 25.22 -13.03 -4.64
C PRO A 82 25.54 -11.89 -3.66
N LYS A 83 26.80 -11.51 -3.54
CA LYS A 83 27.24 -10.41 -2.67
C LYS A 83 26.75 -9.05 -3.16
N TYR A 84 26.77 -8.83 -4.46
CA TYR A 84 26.29 -7.58 -5.08
C TYR A 84 24.77 -7.53 -5.11
N GLN A 85 24.10 -8.66 -5.32
CA GLN A 85 22.65 -8.79 -5.21
C GLN A 85 22.17 -8.30 -3.85
N ARG A 86 22.78 -8.82 -2.77
CA ARG A 86 22.45 -8.41 -1.40
C ARG A 86 22.68 -6.92 -1.17
N MET A 87 23.78 -6.36 -1.69
CA MET A 87 24.07 -4.94 -1.54
C MET A 87 23.03 -4.06 -2.24
N ILE A 88 22.61 -4.46 -3.44
CA ILE A 88 21.55 -3.78 -4.19
C ILE A 88 20.22 -3.86 -3.42
N ASP A 89 19.85 -5.03 -2.91
CA ASP A 89 18.59 -5.23 -2.17
C ASP A 89 18.56 -4.39 -0.88
N VAL A 90 19.64 -4.37 -0.12
CA VAL A 90 19.76 -3.54 1.09
C VAL A 90 19.67 -2.06 0.74
N PHE A 91 20.41 -1.61 -0.27
CA PHE A 91 20.37 -0.20 -0.67
C PHE A 91 18.97 0.21 -1.16
N ALA A 92 18.36 -0.58 -2.04
CA ALA A 92 17.02 -0.31 -2.56
C ALA A 92 15.97 -0.28 -1.43
N THR A 93 16.05 -1.21 -0.47
CA THR A 93 15.11 -1.26 0.66
C THR A 93 15.31 -0.09 1.62
N LEU A 94 16.56 0.38 1.83
CA LEU A 94 16.84 1.58 2.63
C LEU A 94 16.31 2.85 1.96
N VAL A 95 16.50 3.00 0.65
CA VAL A 95 15.93 4.12 -0.10
C VAL A 95 14.41 4.09 -0.02
N LEU A 96 13.79 2.93 -0.20
CA LEU A 96 12.35 2.76 -0.08
C LEU A 96 11.85 3.14 1.33
N LEU A 97 12.54 2.67 2.38
CA LEU A 97 12.22 2.99 3.77
C LEU A 97 12.27 4.51 4.02
N PHE A 98 13.31 5.17 3.50
CA PHE A 98 13.44 6.62 3.63
C PHE A 98 12.28 7.34 2.93
N VAL A 99 12.00 7.00 1.68
CA VAL A 99 10.93 7.65 0.88
C VAL A 99 9.57 7.47 1.55
N VAL A 100 9.22 6.22 1.94
CA VAL A 100 7.92 5.94 2.58
C VAL A 100 7.82 6.59 3.96
N SER A 101 8.92 6.71 4.70
CA SER A 101 8.92 7.43 5.99
C SER A 101 8.64 8.93 5.82
N VAL A 102 9.27 9.58 4.83
CA VAL A 102 9.00 10.99 4.50
C VAL A 102 7.54 11.15 4.04
N GLN A 103 7.06 10.23 3.22
CA GLN A 103 5.67 10.21 2.75
C GLN A 103 4.67 10.09 3.92
N THR A 104 4.93 9.19 4.87
CA THR A 104 4.11 9.00 6.09
C THR A 104 4.04 10.29 6.92
N TRP A 105 5.15 10.98 7.06
CA TRP A 105 5.19 12.27 7.75
C TRP A 105 4.33 13.32 7.03
N THR A 106 4.51 13.45 5.73
CA THR A 106 3.74 14.41 4.90
C THR A 106 2.25 14.10 4.92
N LEU A 107 1.89 12.80 4.89
CA LEU A 107 0.50 12.38 4.95
C LEU A 107 -0.13 12.67 6.32
N PHE A 108 0.64 12.57 7.42
CA PHE A 108 0.18 12.99 8.74
C PHE A 108 -0.14 14.49 8.78
N ASP A 109 0.75 15.32 8.22
CA ASP A 109 0.49 16.76 8.11
C ASP A 109 -0.76 17.05 7.27
N LYS A 110 -1.00 16.25 6.22
CA LYS A 110 -2.22 16.34 5.42
C LYS A 110 -3.48 15.98 6.22
N VAL A 111 -3.44 14.93 7.04
CA VAL A 111 -4.55 14.57 7.96
C VAL A 111 -4.84 15.72 8.89
N ARG A 112 -3.80 16.28 9.53
CA ARG A 112 -3.93 17.37 10.47
C ARG A 112 -4.47 18.64 9.80
N GLY A 113 -3.95 19.02 8.64
CA GLY A 113 -4.39 20.20 7.89
C GLY A 113 -5.85 20.06 7.45
N THR A 114 -6.25 18.91 6.88
CA THR A 114 -7.65 18.70 6.46
C THR A 114 -8.63 18.70 7.64
N TYR A 115 -8.18 18.27 8.82
CA TYR A 115 -8.97 18.33 10.05
C TYR A 115 -9.11 19.77 10.55
N GLN A 116 -8.01 20.54 10.62
CA GLN A 116 -7.99 21.93 11.12
C GLN A 116 -8.78 22.88 10.19
N ASP A 117 -8.63 22.70 8.89
CA ASP A 117 -9.26 23.53 7.86
C ASP A 117 -10.71 23.11 7.55
N ASN A 118 -11.23 22.07 8.24
CA ASN A 118 -12.56 21.50 7.98
C ASN A 118 -12.81 21.21 6.49
N VAL A 119 -11.83 20.61 5.81
CA VAL A 119 -11.94 20.31 4.38
C VAL A 119 -12.98 19.23 4.15
N THR A 120 -14.00 19.56 3.35
CA THR A 120 -15.14 18.68 3.02
C THR A 120 -15.19 18.35 1.54
N THR A 121 -15.99 17.35 1.17
CA THR A 121 -16.37 17.05 -0.21
C THR A 121 -17.27 18.15 -0.77
N PHE A 122 -17.43 18.18 -2.10
CA PHE A 122 -18.06 19.31 -2.79
C PHE A 122 -19.60 19.31 -2.61
N ASP A 123 -20.27 18.19 -2.81
CA ASP A 123 -21.74 18.11 -2.85
C ASP A 123 -22.35 17.88 -1.45
N MET A 124 -21.87 16.86 -0.72
CA MET A 124 -22.44 16.43 0.55
C MET A 124 -21.75 17.03 1.78
N HIS A 125 -20.66 17.77 1.59
CA HIS A 125 -19.89 18.42 2.64
C HIS A 125 -19.37 17.41 3.70
N MET A 126 -19.05 16.18 3.26
CA MET A 126 -18.51 15.15 4.16
C MET A 126 -17.04 15.48 4.49
N PRO A 127 -16.62 15.33 5.76
CA PRO A 127 -15.23 15.58 6.14
C PRO A 127 -14.28 14.59 5.43
N THR A 128 -13.19 15.11 4.87
CA THR A 128 -12.22 14.28 4.11
C THR A 128 -11.11 13.69 4.99
N TRP A 129 -10.86 14.26 6.18
CA TRP A 129 -9.80 13.84 7.07
C TRP A 129 -9.85 12.34 7.49
N PRO A 130 -11.03 11.69 7.68
CA PRO A 130 -11.07 10.28 8.07
C PRO A 130 -10.48 9.36 6.98
N PHE A 131 -10.69 9.70 5.71
CA PHE A 131 -10.13 8.94 4.59
C PHE A 131 -8.61 9.05 4.56
N PHE A 132 -8.07 10.26 4.76
CA PHE A 132 -6.62 10.46 4.89
C PHE A 132 -6.05 9.77 6.12
N ALA A 133 -6.78 9.71 7.24
CA ALA A 133 -6.35 9.01 8.45
C ALA A 133 -6.26 7.49 8.21
N VAL A 134 -7.24 6.88 7.54
CA VAL A 134 -7.20 5.45 7.17
C VAL A 134 -6.05 5.17 6.21
N ALA A 135 -5.81 6.03 5.23
CA ALA A 135 -4.67 5.93 4.32
C ALA A 135 -3.33 6.02 5.09
N TRP A 136 -3.23 6.94 6.04
CA TRP A 136 -2.05 7.10 6.90
C TRP A 136 -1.76 5.85 7.74
N ILE A 137 -2.77 5.20 8.31
CA ILE A 137 -2.59 3.93 9.03
C ILE A 137 -2.00 2.85 8.11
N GLY A 138 -2.47 2.78 6.86
CA GLY A 138 -1.90 1.88 5.84
C GLY A 138 -0.42 2.17 5.58
N ASP A 139 -0.07 3.45 5.44
CA ASP A 139 1.30 3.89 5.16
C ASP A 139 2.24 3.64 6.36
N VAL A 140 1.79 3.87 7.60
CA VAL A 140 2.52 3.49 8.81
C VAL A 140 2.80 1.98 8.84
N SER A 141 1.81 1.16 8.45
CA SER A 141 1.98 -0.29 8.34
C SER A 141 3.05 -0.65 7.30
N ALA A 142 3.12 0.10 6.17
CA ALA A 142 4.16 -0.07 5.17
C ALA A 142 5.56 0.21 5.75
N VAL A 143 5.74 1.33 6.45
CA VAL A 143 7.02 1.67 7.12
C VAL A 143 7.46 0.55 8.06
N LEU A 144 6.56 0.03 8.89
CA LEU A 144 6.86 -1.05 9.82
C LEU A 144 7.30 -2.33 9.09
N LEU A 145 6.58 -2.73 8.04
CA LEU A 145 6.90 -3.93 7.27
C LEU A 145 8.21 -3.78 6.49
N ILE A 146 8.49 -2.61 5.91
CA ILE A 146 9.77 -2.33 5.24
C ILE A 146 10.92 -2.34 6.25
N ALA A 147 10.74 -1.75 7.43
CA ALA A 147 11.75 -1.74 8.48
C ALA A 147 12.10 -3.17 8.96
N ILE A 148 11.08 -4.01 9.19
CA ILE A 148 11.27 -5.43 9.55
C ILE A 148 12.02 -6.17 8.43
N ARG A 149 11.65 -5.94 7.17
CA ARG A 149 12.33 -6.55 6.03
C ARG A 149 13.78 -6.09 5.93
N THR A 150 14.04 -4.79 6.07
CA THR A 150 15.40 -4.23 6.06
C THR A 150 16.25 -4.85 7.16
N TYR A 151 15.71 -4.98 8.36
CA TYR A 151 16.39 -5.63 9.48
C TYR A 151 16.76 -7.08 9.15
N ARG A 152 15.83 -7.87 8.59
CA ARG A 152 16.09 -9.27 8.20
C ARG A 152 17.14 -9.36 7.09
N LEU A 153 17.08 -8.51 6.08
CA LEU A 153 18.09 -8.49 5.00
C LEU A 153 19.50 -8.21 5.51
N ILE A 154 19.64 -7.36 6.56
CA ILE A 154 20.95 -7.00 7.11
C ILE A 154 21.47 -8.09 8.06
N PHE A 155 20.63 -8.60 8.96
CA PHE A 155 21.05 -9.46 10.07
C PHE A 155 20.79 -10.95 9.87
N HIS A 156 19.79 -11.35 9.06
CA HIS A 156 19.39 -12.74 8.83
C HIS A 156 19.20 -13.07 7.35
N PRO A 157 20.25 -12.96 6.53
CA PRO A 157 20.13 -13.14 5.08
C PRO A 157 19.78 -14.57 4.67
N GLU A 158 20.07 -15.57 5.52
CA GLU A 158 19.85 -16.98 5.21
C GLU A 158 18.36 -17.36 5.13
N GLU A 159 17.49 -16.66 5.90
CA GLU A 159 16.04 -16.90 5.90
C GLU A 159 15.33 -16.41 4.62
N MET A 160 15.98 -15.58 3.82
CA MET A 160 15.40 -14.93 2.63
C MET A 160 15.73 -15.67 1.32
N HIS A 161 16.65 -16.65 1.35
CA HIS A 161 17.12 -17.37 0.16
C HIS A 161 16.46 -18.74 -0.03
N GLU A 162 15.40 -19.08 0.67
CA GLU A 162 14.62 -20.26 0.32
C GLU A 162 13.81 -19.99 -0.97
N PRO A 163 14.18 -20.62 -2.11
CA PRO A 163 13.34 -20.54 -3.30
C PRO A 163 12.06 -21.30 -3.01
N LYS A 164 10.94 -20.60 -2.88
CA LYS A 164 9.59 -21.22 -2.93
C LYS A 164 9.28 -21.70 -4.36
N LEU A 165 10.13 -22.53 -4.91
CA LEU A 165 9.86 -23.32 -6.11
C LEU A 165 9.73 -24.78 -5.70
N LYS A 166 8.63 -25.15 -5.05
CA LYS A 166 8.05 -26.47 -5.30
C LYS A 166 6.90 -26.24 -6.27
N ALA A 167 7.24 -26.27 -7.55
CA ALA A 167 6.29 -26.61 -8.57
C ALA A 167 5.67 -27.95 -8.15
N THR A 168 4.37 -27.95 -7.91
CA THR A 168 3.58 -29.18 -7.81
C THR A 168 3.61 -29.83 -9.18
N GLU A 169 4.27 -30.98 -9.27
CA GLU A 169 3.93 -32.04 -10.22
C GLU A 169 2.56 -32.59 -9.86
#